data_5a539f388dc2a862e29fa2221235f6bd
#
_entry.id   5a539f388dc2a862e29fa2221235f6bd
#
_cell.length_a   1.000
_cell.length_b   1.000
_cell.length_c   1.000
_cell.angle_alpha   90.00
_cell.angle_beta   90.00
_cell.angle_gamma   90.00
#
_symmetry.space_group_name_H-M   'P 1'
#
loop_
_entity.id
_entity.type
_entity.pdbx_description
1 polymer ?
#
loop_
_entity_poly.entity_id
_entity_poly.type
_entity_poly.pdbx_seq_one_letter_code
_entity_poly.pdbx_strand_id
1 'polypeptide(L)'
;MKTNLLTMTAVLALGAGAAMAEEVRVYNWSDYIDEDLLTKFQDETGITLIYDVFDSNELLETKMLAGGSGYDVVVPSGEFLQRQIQAGAFQKLDYSKLPNAVNLWDVIKERTAQYDPGNEYSINYMWGTTGIGVNVAKVKEALGDDAPIDSLALIFDPANMEKLQKCGVHFLDAPSEMIPAALAYLGENPDSDDPDVIAKAGPVLTAVAPYVQKFHSSEYINALANGDICVAFGWSGDVLQARDRADEADNGVEIAYNSPKEGALMWFDQMAIPVDAPNPDGAHKFLNFIMDAHNAAAASNYVYYANGNKASQEYLEEDVITDPAIYPDEETMKHLYTKRPYAPKVQRVVTRLWTKVKSGI
;
A
#
# COMPACT_ATOMS: atom_id res chain seq x y z
N MET A 1 33.02 57.29 60.21
CA MET A 1 31.89 56.39 59.76
C MET A 1 31.81 56.45 58.23
N LYS A 2 32.26 55.39 57.53
CA LYS A 2 32.17 55.32 56.07
C LYS A 2 31.22 54.17 55.76
N THR A 3 30.06 54.50 55.17
CA THR A 3 29.02 53.54 54.78
C THR A 3 29.32 53.06 53.36
N ASN A 4 29.59 51.79 53.25
CA ASN A 4 29.74 51.12 51.95
C ASN A 4 28.35 50.67 51.44
N LEU A 5 27.96 51.22 50.30
CA LEU A 5 26.78 50.76 49.53
C LEU A 5 27.22 49.58 48.63
N LEU A 6 26.70 48.39 48.91
CA LEU A 6 26.84 47.25 48.00
C LEU A 6 25.72 47.34 46.93
N THR A 7 26.13 47.52 45.69
CA THR A 7 25.26 47.44 44.52
C THR A 7 25.12 45.98 44.12
N MET A 8 23.92 45.43 44.26
CA MET A 8 23.59 44.03 43.86
C MET A 8 23.16 44.04 42.41
N THR A 9 24.02 43.58 41.49
CA THR A 9 23.70 43.45 40.06
C THR A 9 22.93 42.11 39.88
N ALA A 10 21.64 42.18 39.55
CA ALA A 10 20.86 41.02 39.19
C ALA A 10 21.17 40.65 37.74
N VAL A 11 21.81 39.49 37.54
CA VAL A 11 22.01 38.87 36.24
C VAL A 11 20.72 38.12 35.87
N LEU A 12 19.93 38.67 34.95
CA LEU A 12 18.86 37.93 34.29
C LEU A 12 19.52 36.90 33.34
N ALA A 13 19.53 35.64 33.72
CA ALA A 13 19.81 34.53 32.81
C ALA A 13 18.59 34.34 31.91
N LEU A 14 18.66 34.85 30.67
CA LEU A 14 17.77 34.44 29.60
C LEU A 14 18.10 32.96 29.29
N GLY A 15 17.29 32.03 29.81
CA GLY A 15 17.26 30.65 29.38
C GLY A 15 16.73 30.62 27.95
N ALA A 16 17.63 30.57 26.94
CA ALA A 16 17.28 30.13 25.63
C ALA A 16 16.89 28.65 25.75
N GLY A 17 15.59 28.37 25.95
CA GLY A 17 15.06 27.04 25.74
C GLY A 17 15.36 26.69 24.28
N ALA A 18 16.23 25.73 24.05
CA ALA A 18 16.35 25.11 22.74
C ALA A 18 14.93 24.59 22.37
N ALA A 19 14.28 25.27 21.45
CA ALA A 19 13.08 24.70 20.85
C ALA A 19 13.49 23.35 20.27
N MET A 20 13.00 22.25 20.85
CA MET A 20 13.13 20.95 20.23
C MET A 20 12.51 21.09 18.84
N ALA A 21 13.26 20.69 17.81
CA ALA A 21 12.71 20.69 16.46
C ALA A 21 11.40 19.88 16.47
N GLU A 22 10.36 20.43 15.89
CA GLU A 22 9.08 19.73 15.74
C GLU A 22 9.33 18.49 14.86
N GLU A 23 8.83 17.34 15.25
CA GLU A 23 9.07 16.07 14.58
C GLU A 23 7.71 15.43 14.20
N VAL A 24 7.65 14.83 13.01
CA VAL A 24 6.53 14.01 12.54
C VAL A 24 7.04 12.64 12.15
N ARG A 25 6.38 11.60 12.63
CA ARG A 25 6.71 10.20 12.38
C ARG A 25 5.65 9.56 11.49
N VAL A 26 6.05 9.16 10.29
CA VAL A 26 5.21 8.50 9.29
C VAL A 26 5.58 7.03 9.20
N TYR A 27 4.58 6.16 9.17
CA TYR A 27 4.74 4.73 8.93
C TYR A 27 3.93 4.36 7.70
N ASN A 28 4.61 4.15 6.59
CA ASN A 28 4.03 3.90 5.28
C ASN A 28 4.54 2.56 4.70
N TRP A 29 4.03 2.19 3.55
CA TRP A 29 4.51 1.03 2.80
C TRP A 29 5.93 1.28 2.27
N SER A 30 6.69 0.19 2.05
CA SER A 30 7.97 0.26 1.35
C SER A 30 7.76 0.67 -0.12
N ASP A 31 8.73 1.39 -0.68
CA ASP A 31 8.71 1.83 -2.08
C ASP A 31 7.42 2.61 -2.49
N TYR A 32 6.88 3.47 -1.60
CA TYR A 32 5.53 4.02 -1.76
C TYR A 32 5.45 5.55 -1.62
N ILE A 33 6.56 6.24 -1.75
CA ILE A 33 6.64 7.71 -1.82
C ILE A 33 7.92 8.11 -2.55
N ASP A 34 7.89 9.25 -3.23
CA ASP A 34 9.07 9.93 -3.73
C ASP A 34 9.84 10.54 -2.55
N GLU A 35 11.12 10.19 -2.39
CA GLU A 35 11.97 10.69 -1.30
C GLU A 35 12.20 12.22 -1.39
N ASP A 36 12.11 12.80 -2.59
CA ASP A 36 12.20 14.24 -2.79
C ASP A 36 11.01 14.97 -2.10
N LEU A 37 9.83 14.34 -2.02
CA LEU A 37 8.71 14.89 -1.26
C LEU A 37 8.97 14.93 0.25
N LEU A 38 9.72 13.96 0.79
CA LEU A 38 10.10 13.96 2.21
C LEU A 38 11.02 15.14 2.51
N THR A 39 11.99 15.38 1.64
CA THR A 39 12.91 16.53 1.72
C THR A 39 12.14 17.83 1.58
N LYS A 40 11.26 17.94 0.58
CA LYS A 40 10.40 19.12 0.33
C LYS A 40 9.53 19.46 1.53
N PHE A 41 8.91 18.46 2.17
CA PHE A 41 8.11 18.70 3.38
C PHE A 41 8.94 19.34 4.50
N GLN A 42 10.15 18.83 4.74
CA GLN A 42 11.05 19.37 5.77
C GLN A 42 11.49 20.80 5.44
N ASP A 43 11.82 21.07 4.17
CA ASP A 43 12.24 22.39 3.71
C ASP A 43 11.14 23.45 3.82
N GLU A 44 9.90 23.08 3.48
CA GLU A 44 8.74 23.99 3.51
C GLU A 44 8.21 24.24 4.92
N THR A 45 8.30 23.26 5.81
CA THR A 45 7.67 23.33 7.13
C THR A 45 8.64 23.57 8.28
N GLY A 46 9.92 23.24 8.11
CA GLY A 46 10.92 23.21 9.18
C GLY A 46 10.71 22.05 10.17
N ILE A 47 9.81 21.10 9.86
CA ILE A 47 9.52 19.94 10.69
C ILE A 47 10.45 18.78 10.29
N THR A 48 11.11 18.16 11.26
CA THR A 48 11.88 16.94 11.00
C THR A 48 10.95 15.78 10.72
N LEU A 49 11.12 15.11 9.58
CA LEU A 49 10.32 13.95 9.21
C LEU A 49 11.08 12.65 9.48
N ILE A 50 10.51 11.75 10.28
CA ILE A 50 10.97 10.38 10.46
C ILE A 50 10.04 9.48 9.67
N TYR A 51 10.60 8.71 8.75
CA TYR A 51 9.85 7.89 7.83
C TYR A 51 10.29 6.44 7.96
N ASP A 52 9.40 5.60 8.48
CA ASP A 52 9.59 4.16 8.63
C ASP A 52 8.66 3.40 7.67
N VAL A 53 9.02 2.20 7.29
CA VAL A 53 8.28 1.40 6.32
C VAL A 53 7.83 0.05 6.87
N PHE A 54 6.74 -0.46 6.28
CA PHE A 54 6.23 -1.82 6.48
C PHE A 54 5.85 -2.44 5.11
N ASP A 55 5.58 -3.74 5.08
CA ASP A 55 5.26 -4.51 3.88
C ASP A 55 3.98 -5.34 3.99
N SER A 56 3.23 -5.24 5.09
CA SER A 56 1.93 -5.90 5.24
C SER A 56 0.98 -5.16 6.18
N ASN A 57 -0.30 -5.16 5.82
CA ASN A 57 -1.36 -4.63 6.69
C ASN A 57 -1.43 -5.34 8.04
N GLU A 58 -1.14 -6.65 8.08
CA GLU A 58 -1.17 -7.45 9.30
C GLU A 58 -0.10 -6.98 10.30
N LEU A 59 1.07 -6.55 9.81
CA LEU A 59 2.12 -5.98 10.64
C LEU A 59 1.68 -4.62 11.19
N LEU A 60 1.18 -3.73 10.34
CA LEU A 60 0.63 -2.43 10.74
C LEU A 60 -0.50 -2.60 11.77
N GLU A 61 -1.48 -3.48 11.50
CA GLU A 61 -2.61 -3.73 12.39
C GLU A 61 -2.15 -4.21 13.77
N THR A 62 -1.19 -5.13 13.82
CA THR A 62 -0.64 -5.62 15.09
C THR A 62 -0.06 -4.47 15.92
N LYS A 63 0.66 -3.54 15.28
CA LYS A 63 1.25 -2.37 15.92
C LYS A 63 0.16 -1.40 16.40
N MET A 64 -0.85 -1.12 15.58
CA MET A 64 -1.94 -0.20 15.92
C MET A 64 -2.80 -0.72 17.09
N LEU A 65 -3.15 -2.00 17.07
CA LEU A 65 -3.98 -2.60 18.11
C LEU A 65 -3.23 -2.82 19.43
N ALA A 66 -1.90 -2.87 19.41
CA ALA A 66 -1.09 -2.91 20.63
C ALA A 66 -1.09 -1.55 21.38
N GLY A 67 -1.37 -0.44 20.69
CA GLY A 67 -1.28 0.92 21.22
C GLY A 67 0.16 1.39 21.45
N GLY A 68 0.35 2.69 21.64
CA GLY A 68 1.67 3.28 21.83
C GLY A 68 2.56 3.13 20.61
N SER A 69 1.98 3.30 19.41
CA SER A 69 2.67 3.09 18.14
C SER A 69 3.89 4.02 17.96
N GLY A 70 3.79 5.22 18.51
CA GLY A 70 4.78 6.27 18.39
C GLY A 70 4.79 6.98 17.04
N TYR A 71 3.82 6.67 16.17
CA TYR A 71 3.66 7.32 14.86
C TYR A 71 2.58 8.39 14.88
N ASP A 72 2.75 9.38 14.00
CA ASP A 72 1.81 10.48 13.81
C ASP A 72 0.88 10.23 12.61
N VAL A 73 1.40 9.58 11.57
CA VAL A 73 0.65 9.17 10.38
C VAL A 73 0.94 7.72 10.05
N VAL A 74 -0.10 6.97 9.71
CA VAL A 74 -0.01 5.60 9.23
C VAL A 74 -0.90 5.39 8.02
N VAL A 75 -0.62 4.35 7.20
CA VAL A 75 -1.25 4.18 5.89
C VAL A 75 -1.84 2.76 5.74
N PRO A 76 -2.94 2.43 6.45
CA PRO A 76 -3.64 1.16 6.29
C PRO A 76 -4.47 1.11 5.00
N SER A 77 -4.68 -0.09 4.44
CA SER A 77 -5.70 -0.31 3.42
C SER A 77 -7.11 -0.32 4.01
N GLY A 78 -8.12 -0.04 3.17
CA GLY A 78 -9.47 0.30 3.61
C GLY A 78 -10.12 -0.68 4.57
N GLU A 79 -10.06 -2.01 4.30
CA GLU A 79 -10.66 -3.01 5.19
C GLU A 79 -9.93 -3.12 6.55
N PHE A 80 -8.63 -2.85 6.59
CA PHE A 80 -7.87 -2.78 7.84
C PHE A 80 -8.16 -1.49 8.59
N LEU A 81 -8.21 -0.36 7.87
CA LEU A 81 -8.64 0.93 8.44
C LEU A 81 -9.98 0.79 9.16
N GLN A 82 -10.98 0.19 8.52
CA GLN A 82 -12.32 0.02 9.09
C GLN A 82 -12.28 -0.73 10.43
N ARG A 83 -11.53 -1.82 10.53
CA ARG A 83 -11.37 -2.58 11.79
C ARG A 83 -10.67 -1.75 12.87
N GLN A 84 -9.64 -1.02 12.48
CA GLN A 84 -8.85 -0.19 13.37
C GLN A 84 -9.65 1.02 13.87
N ILE A 85 -10.51 1.63 13.03
CA ILE A 85 -11.48 2.66 13.46
C ILE A 85 -12.44 2.07 14.51
N GLN A 86 -13.01 0.88 14.24
CA GLN A 86 -13.92 0.21 15.17
C GLN A 86 -13.24 -0.15 16.51
N ALA A 87 -11.95 -0.41 16.49
CA ALA A 87 -11.14 -0.64 17.68
C ALA A 87 -10.71 0.64 18.41
N GLY A 88 -11.02 1.83 17.85
CA GLY A 88 -10.64 3.12 18.43
C GLY A 88 -9.17 3.49 18.26
N ALA A 89 -8.50 2.95 17.25
CA ALA A 89 -7.07 3.19 17.00
C ALA A 89 -6.78 4.57 16.40
N PHE A 90 -7.77 5.22 15.77
CA PHE A 90 -7.60 6.49 15.07
C PHE A 90 -8.42 7.62 15.68
N GLN A 91 -7.92 8.85 15.58
CA GLN A 91 -8.65 10.06 15.87
C GLN A 91 -9.32 10.62 14.61
N LYS A 92 -10.40 11.38 14.79
CA LYS A 92 -11.02 12.08 13.66
C LYS A 92 -10.12 13.21 13.17
N LEU A 93 -10.11 13.39 11.85
CA LEU A 93 -9.38 14.47 11.20
C LEU A 93 -10.05 15.84 11.49
N ASP A 94 -9.21 16.84 11.76
CA ASP A 94 -9.63 18.23 11.83
C ASP A 94 -9.51 18.88 10.44
N TYR A 95 -10.59 18.85 9.68
CA TYR A 95 -10.63 19.40 8.32
C TYR A 95 -10.37 20.92 8.27
N SER A 96 -10.45 21.65 9.37
CA SER A 96 -10.05 23.07 9.40
C SER A 96 -8.54 23.26 9.21
N LYS A 97 -7.75 22.20 9.43
CA LYS A 97 -6.29 22.15 9.23
C LYS A 97 -5.90 21.57 7.86
N LEU A 98 -6.87 21.16 7.05
CA LEU A 98 -6.69 20.47 5.77
C LEU A 98 -7.26 21.27 4.59
N PRO A 99 -6.79 22.50 4.32
CA PRO A 99 -7.32 23.33 3.23
C PRO A 99 -7.21 22.63 1.85
N ASN A 100 -6.21 21.77 1.63
CA ASN A 100 -6.03 21.04 0.39
C ASN A 100 -7.02 19.85 0.22
N ALA A 101 -7.87 19.56 1.22
CA ALA A 101 -8.92 18.54 1.08
C ALA A 101 -9.94 18.85 -0.03
N VAL A 102 -10.02 20.10 -0.50
CA VAL A 102 -10.82 20.50 -1.67
C VAL A 102 -10.33 19.85 -2.98
N ASN A 103 -9.09 19.38 -3.02
CA ASN A 103 -8.49 18.71 -4.16
C ASN A 103 -8.90 17.24 -4.28
N LEU A 104 -9.46 16.65 -3.21
CA LEU A 104 -9.81 15.24 -3.17
C LEU A 104 -10.92 14.89 -4.19
N TRP A 105 -10.83 13.71 -4.75
CA TRP A 105 -11.75 13.23 -5.78
C TRP A 105 -13.01 12.63 -5.15
N ASP A 106 -14.17 13.23 -5.42
CA ASP A 106 -15.44 12.79 -4.81
C ASP A 106 -15.78 11.33 -5.13
N VAL A 107 -15.51 10.86 -6.36
CA VAL A 107 -15.73 9.45 -6.73
C VAL A 107 -14.92 8.49 -5.84
N ILE A 108 -13.69 8.84 -5.51
CA ILE A 108 -12.83 8.03 -4.63
C ILE A 108 -13.32 8.13 -3.18
N LYS A 109 -13.70 9.33 -2.72
CA LYS A 109 -14.30 9.52 -1.38
C LYS A 109 -15.58 8.70 -1.19
N GLU A 110 -16.43 8.61 -2.21
CA GLU A 110 -17.63 7.77 -2.19
C GLU A 110 -17.29 6.29 -2.07
N ARG A 111 -16.25 5.83 -2.78
CA ARG A 111 -15.79 4.44 -2.69
C ARG A 111 -15.16 4.10 -1.34
N THR A 112 -14.37 5.01 -0.77
CA THR A 112 -13.69 4.81 0.53
C THR A 112 -14.65 4.97 1.71
N ALA A 113 -15.80 5.64 1.53
CA ALA A 113 -16.83 5.79 2.57
C ALA A 113 -17.40 4.45 3.08
N GLN A 114 -17.21 3.34 2.35
CA GLN A 114 -17.56 2.01 2.85
C GLN A 114 -16.69 1.58 4.04
N TYR A 115 -15.46 2.08 4.13
CA TYR A 115 -14.48 1.78 5.18
C TYR A 115 -14.49 2.83 6.30
N ASP A 116 -14.66 4.10 5.91
CA ASP A 116 -14.69 5.27 6.79
C ASP A 116 -15.91 6.14 6.44
N PRO A 117 -17.10 5.83 6.99
CA PRO A 117 -18.33 6.59 6.69
C PRO A 117 -18.17 8.08 6.95
N GLY A 118 -18.32 8.87 5.89
CA GLY A 118 -18.13 10.33 5.91
C GLY A 118 -16.67 10.76 5.75
N ASN A 119 -15.73 9.83 5.58
CA ASN A 119 -14.28 10.09 5.51
C ASN A 119 -13.82 10.95 6.70
N GLU A 120 -14.24 10.57 7.90
CA GLU A 120 -13.97 11.36 9.12
C GLU A 120 -12.58 11.09 9.72
N TYR A 121 -11.98 9.92 9.46
CA TYR A 121 -10.74 9.45 10.09
C TYR A 121 -9.56 9.40 9.16
N SER A 122 -9.80 9.46 7.84
CA SER A 122 -8.75 9.24 6.86
C SER A 122 -8.93 10.07 5.58
N ILE A 123 -7.84 10.19 4.83
CA ILE A 123 -7.86 10.65 3.44
C ILE A 123 -7.32 9.54 2.55
N ASN A 124 -7.86 9.38 1.34
CA ASN A 124 -7.25 8.46 0.38
C ASN A 124 -5.90 9.00 -0.08
N TYR A 125 -4.87 8.17 0.02
CA TYR A 125 -3.53 8.43 -0.48
C TYR A 125 -3.41 7.89 -1.91
N MET A 126 -3.37 6.56 -2.05
CA MET A 126 -3.29 5.86 -3.32
C MET A 126 -4.36 4.78 -3.41
N TRP A 127 -4.60 4.31 -4.63
CA TRP A 127 -5.39 3.12 -4.89
C TRP A 127 -4.81 2.37 -6.08
N GLY A 128 -5.07 1.08 -6.16
CA GLY A 128 -4.56 0.24 -7.22
C GLY A 128 -5.23 -1.11 -7.25
N THR A 129 -4.63 -2.03 -7.98
CA THR A 129 -5.12 -3.40 -8.16
C THR A 129 -4.05 -4.42 -7.83
N THR A 130 -4.47 -5.64 -7.48
CA THR A 130 -3.59 -6.78 -7.28
C THR A 130 -3.71 -7.72 -8.47
N GLY A 131 -2.57 -8.03 -9.11
CA GLY A 131 -2.57 -8.81 -10.33
C GLY A 131 -1.25 -9.54 -10.58
N ILE A 132 -0.96 -9.80 -11.83
CA ILE A 132 0.15 -10.65 -12.26
C ILE A 132 1.21 -9.81 -12.97
N GLY A 133 2.39 -9.72 -12.37
CA GLY A 133 3.60 -9.22 -13.00
C GLY A 133 4.38 -10.34 -13.70
N VAL A 134 4.76 -10.12 -14.95
CA VAL A 134 5.48 -11.12 -15.74
C VAL A 134 6.73 -10.55 -16.39
N ASN A 135 7.83 -11.33 -16.38
CA ASN A 135 8.91 -11.17 -17.34
C ASN A 135 8.48 -11.87 -18.63
N VAL A 136 8.14 -11.06 -19.64
CA VAL A 136 7.50 -11.52 -20.90
C VAL A 136 8.30 -12.60 -21.59
N ALA A 137 9.61 -12.41 -21.73
CA ALA A 137 10.49 -13.35 -22.42
C ALA A 137 10.58 -14.71 -21.68
N LYS A 138 10.74 -14.69 -20.35
CA LYS A 138 10.87 -15.91 -19.54
C LYS A 138 9.58 -16.70 -19.45
N VAL A 139 8.43 -16.04 -19.34
CA VAL A 139 7.13 -16.71 -19.34
C VAL A 139 6.86 -17.36 -20.71
N LYS A 140 7.18 -16.66 -21.80
CA LYS A 140 7.09 -17.21 -23.16
C LYS A 140 8.03 -18.40 -23.36
N GLU A 141 9.24 -18.36 -22.83
CA GLU A 141 10.18 -19.49 -22.86
C GLU A 141 9.62 -20.71 -22.09
N ALA A 142 9.00 -20.49 -20.94
CA ALA A 142 8.51 -21.57 -20.08
C ALA A 142 7.20 -22.19 -20.58
N LEU A 143 6.26 -21.39 -21.11
CA LEU A 143 4.88 -21.80 -21.42
C LEU A 143 4.51 -21.68 -22.90
N GLY A 144 5.30 -20.98 -23.71
CA GLY A 144 5.00 -20.70 -25.13
C GLY A 144 4.24 -19.41 -25.34
N ASP A 145 3.89 -19.13 -26.61
CA ASP A 145 3.20 -17.89 -27.01
C ASP A 145 1.76 -17.77 -26.47
N ASP A 146 1.12 -18.91 -26.17
CA ASP A 146 -0.26 -18.99 -25.67
C ASP A 146 -0.32 -18.99 -24.13
N ALA A 147 0.73 -18.54 -23.44
CA ALA A 147 0.73 -18.43 -21.98
C ALA A 147 -0.45 -17.56 -21.48
N PRO A 148 -1.22 -18.03 -20.49
CA PRO A 148 -2.42 -17.32 -20.03
C PRO A 148 -2.07 -16.15 -19.07
N ILE A 149 -1.33 -15.16 -19.56
CA ILE A 149 -0.79 -14.05 -18.74
C ILE A 149 -1.89 -13.14 -18.18
N ASP A 150 -3.08 -13.16 -18.77
CA ASP A 150 -4.26 -12.40 -18.34
C ASP A 150 -5.20 -13.20 -17.42
N SER A 151 -4.76 -14.35 -16.93
CA SER A 151 -5.59 -15.28 -16.16
C SER A 151 -4.88 -15.76 -14.91
N LEU A 152 -5.63 -15.89 -13.82
CA LEU A 152 -5.18 -16.52 -12.58
C LEU A 152 -4.77 -17.99 -12.78
N ALA A 153 -5.15 -18.63 -13.90
CA ALA A 153 -4.64 -19.95 -14.29
C ALA A 153 -3.12 -19.96 -14.48
N LEU A 154 -2.48 -18.82 -14.80
CA LEU A 154 -1.02 -18.73 -14.88
C LEU A 154 -0.37 -19.20 -13.57
N ILE A 155 -0.93 -18.77 -12.43
CA ILE A 155 -0.34 -18.97 -11.11
C ILE A 155 -1.08 -20.01 -10.23
N PHE A 156 -2.30 -20.40 -10.58
CA PHE A 156 -3.08 -21.37 -9.79
C PHE A 156 -3.30 -22.71 -10.47
N ASP A 157 -2.90 -22.88 -11.75
CA ASP A 157 -2.81 -24.19 -12.38
C ASP A 157 -1.45 -24.83 -12.07
N PRO A 158 -1.39 -25.98 -11.33
CA PRO A 158 -0.14 -26.66 -11.03
C PRO A 158 0.69 -27.03 -12.26
N ALA A 159 0.07 -27.29 -13.42
CA ALA A 159 0.80 -27.63 -14.64
C ALA A 159 1.59 -26.43 -15.21
N ASN A 160 1.09 -25.20 -15.03
CA ASN A 160 1.82 -23.99 -15.37
C ASN A 160 2.93 -23.73 -14.34
N MET A 161 2.61 -23.84 -13.06
CA MET A 161 3.53 -23.57 -11.96
C MET A 161 4.72 -24.53 -11.93
N GLU A 162 4.52 -25.81 -12.29
CA GLU A 162 5.61 -26.79 -12.45
C GLU A 162 6.66 -26.35 -13.48
N LYS A 163 6.24 -25.63 -14.52
CA LYS A 163 7.17 -25.10 -15.53
C LYS A 163 7.79 -23.78 -15.07
N LEU A 164 6.98 -22.88 -14.52
CA LEU A 164 7.40 -21.53 -14.08
C LEU A 164 8.36 -21.55 -12.90
N GLN A 165 8.32 -22.57 -12.01
CA GLN A 165 9.25 -22.68 -10.89
C GLN A 165 10.73 -22.62 -11.31
N LYS A 166 11.06 -22.98 -12.57
CA LYS A 166 12.43 -22.97 -13.07
C LYS A 166 12.99 -21.57 -13.31
N CYS A 167 12.10 -20.61 -13.58
CA CYS A 167 12.46 -19.21 -13.76
C CYS A 167 12.07 -18.32 -12.57
N GLY A 168 11.47 -18.91 -11.53
CA GLY A 168 11.13 -18.24 -10.27
C GLY A 168 9.75 -17.60 -10.24
N VAL A 169 9.00 -17.88 -9.16
CA VAL A 169 7.68 -17.30 -8.91
C VAL A 169 7.63 -16.76 -7.48
N HIS A 170 7.26 -15.50 -7.30
CA HIS A 170 7.00 -14.90 -5.99
C HIS A 170 5.52 -14.63 -5.80
N PHE A 171 5.04 -14.87 -4.58
CA PHE A 171 3.69 -14.53 -4.14
C PHE A 171 3.77 -13.54 -2.97
N LEU A 172 2.75 -12.68 -2.87
CA LEU A 172 2.56 -11.85 -1.69
C LEU A 172 2.45 -12.72 -0.42
N ASP A 173 3.07 -12.31 0.66
CA ASP A 173 2.83 -12.88 2.00
C ASP A 173 1.64 -12.17 2.66
N ALA A 174 0.50 -12.16 1.97
CA ALA A 174 -0.71 -11.47 2.35
C ALA A 174 -1.94 -12.36 2.10
N PRO A 175 -2.48 -13.02 3.14
CA PRO A 175 -3.67 -13.86 2.99
C PRO A 175 -4.91 -13.06 2.55
N SER A 176 -4.95 -11.77 2.86
CA SER A 176 -5.99 -10.83 2.41
C SER A 176 -6.02 -10.63 0.90
N GLU A 177 -4.93 -10.94 0.20
CA GLU A 177 -4.77 -10.88 -1.26
C GLU A 177 -4.93 -12.26 -1.91
N MET A 178 -4.16 -13.23 -1.39
CA MET A 178 -4.02 -14.55 -2.01
C MET A 178 -5.30 -15.39 -1.94
N ILE A 179 -6.06 -15.31 -0.84
CA ILE A 179 -7.30 -16.08 -0.68
C ILE A 179 -8.41 -15.56 -1.58
N PRO A 180 -8.72 -14.24 -1.65
CA PRO A 180 -9.67 -13.70 -2.61
C PRO A 180 -9.32 -14.03 -4.07
N ALA A 181 -8.03 -13.94 -4.46
CA ALA A 181 -7.59 -14.30 -5.80
C ALA A 181 -7.85 -15.79 -6.11
N ALA A 182 -7.57 -16.70 -5.17
CA ALA A 182 -7.88 -18.12 -5.34
C ALA A 182 -9.39 -18.40 -5.43
N LEU A 183 -10.23 -17.62 -4.72
CA LEU A 183 -11.70 -17.70 -4.84
C LEU A 183 -12.17 -17.19 -6.20
N ALA A 184 -11.62 -16.06 -6.69
CA ALA A 184 -11.91 -15.56 -8.02
C ALA A 184 -11.56 -16.58 -9.11
N TYR A 185 -10.40 -17.22 -9.01
CA TYR A 185 -9.98 -18.32 -9.89
C TYR A 185 -10.99 -19.49 -9.92
N LEU A 186 -11.60 -19.81 -8.79
CA LEU A 186 -12.64 -20.86 -8.66
C LEU A 186 -14.03 -20.42 -9.14
N GLY A 187 -14.22 -19.13 -9.50
CA GLY A 187 -15.53 -18.55 -9.79
C GLY A 187 -16.42 -18.38 -8.56
N GLU A 188 -15.81 -18.40 -7.36
CA GLU A 188 -16.47 -18.11 -6.09
C GLU A 188 -16.46 -16.59 -5.79
N ASN A 189 -17.29 -16.15 -4.85
CA ASN A 189 -17.28 -14.75 -4.43
C ASN A 189 -15.98 -14.42 -3.65
N PRO A 190 -15.07 -13.57 -4.18
CA PRO A 190 -13.82 -13.22 -3.52
C PRO A 190 -14.01 -12.40 -2.23
N ASP A 191 -15.14 -11.68 -2.08
CA ASP A 191 -15.53 -10.95 -0.86
C ASP A 191 -16.46 -11.79 0.05
N SER A 192 -16.30 -13.11 0.05
CA SER A 192 -17.10 -13.99 0.90
C SER A 192 -16.69 -13.89 2.37
N ASP A 193 -17.71 -13.86 3.26
CA ASP A 193 -17.56 -13.97 4.71
C ASP A 193 -18.07 -15.34 5.22
N ASP A 194 -18.21 -16.31 4.32
CA ASP A 194 -18.59 -17.70 4.64
C ASP A 194 -17.31 -18.55 4.81
N PRO A 195 -17.06 -19.13 5.99
CA PRO A 195 -15.90 -19.98 6.25
C PRO A 195 -15.77 -21.18 5.29
N ASP A 196 -16.89 -21.73 4.82
CA ASP A 196 -16.90 -22.89 3.92
C ASP A 196 -16.50 -22.48 2.48
N VAL A 197 -16.85 -21.27 2.07
CA VAL A 197 -16.38 -20.68 0.80
C VAL A 197 -14.90 -20.36 0.90
N ILE A 198 -14.46 -19.67 1.97
CA ILE A 198 -13.04 -19.37 2.21
C ILE A 198 -12.16 -20.62 2.19
N ALA A 199 -12.66 -21.72 2.78
CA ALA A 199 -11.91 -22.98 2.84
C ALA A 199 -11.61 -23.57 1.44
N LYS A 200 -12.41 -23.24 0.40
CA LYS A 200 -12.19 -23.71 -0.97
C LYS A 200 -10.88 -23.19 -1.58
N ALA A 201 -10.39 -22.04 -1.13
CA ALA A 201 -9.09 -21.52 -1.58
C ALA A 201 -7.91 -22.40 -1.13
N GLY A 202 -8.07 -23.14 -0.03
CA GLY A 202 -6.99 -23.94 0.57
C GLY A 202 -6.37 -24.97 -0.38
N PRO A 203 -7.15 -25.88 -1.01
CA PRO A 203 -6.64 -26.83 -1.97
C PRO A 203 -5.89 -26.19 -3.15
N VAL A 204 -6.40 -25.08 -3.70
CA VAL A 204 -5.76 -24.33 -4.80
C VAL A 204 -4.39 -23.83 -4.38
N LEU A 205 -4.34 -23.07 -3.30
CA LEU A 205 -3.09 -22.47 -2.78
C LEU A 205 -2.08 -23.54 -2.36
N THR A 206 -2.53 -24.62 -1.70
CA THR A 206 -1.65 -25.72 -1.27
C THR A 206 -1.07 -26.48 -2.47
N ALA A 207 -1.82 -26.63 -3.56
CA ALA A 207 -1.35 -27.32 -4.76
C ALA A 207 -0.20 -26.59 -5.46
N VAL A 208 -0.16 -25.27 -5.40
CA VAL A 208 0.85 -24.44 -6.07
C VAL A 208 1.97 -23.97 -5.15
N ALA A 209 1.76 -23.96 -3.85
CA ALA A 209 2.74 -23.51 -2.86
C ALA A 209 4.14 -24.16 -3.01
N PRO A 210 4.28 -25.47 -3.34
CA PRO A 210 5.59 -26.09 -3.53
C PRO A 210 6.41 -25.51 -4.70
N TYR A 211 5.77 -24.83 -5.64
CA TYR A 211 6.40 -24.21 -6.81
C TYR A 211 6.75 -22.74 -6.59
N VAL A 212 6.28 -22.14 -5.49
CA VAL A 212 6.56 -20.75 -5.14
C VAL A 212 7.95 -20.65 -4.53
N GLN A 213 8.81 -19.86 -5.15
CA GLN A 213 10.17 -19.65 -4.67
C GLN A 213 10.19 -18.84 -3.37
N LYS A 214 9.30 -17.84 -3.26
CA LYS A 214 9.23 -16.96 -2.09
C LYS A 214 7.84 -16.39 -1.89
N PHE A 215 7.43 -16.31 -0.62
CA PHE A 215 6.30 -15.51 -0.15
C PHE A 215 6.87 -14.25 0.50
N HIS A 216 6.73 -13.10 -0.17
CA HIS A 216 7.22 -11.81 0.31
C HIS A 216 6.51 -10.66 -0.40
N SER A 217 6.17 -9.61 0.34
CA SER A 217 5.31 -8.54 -0.18
C SER A 217 6.07 -7.35 -0.77
N SER A 218 7.41 -7.34 -0.82
CA SER A 218 8.20 -6.25 -1.45
C SER A 218 9.36 -6.73 -2.31
N GLU A 219 10.04 -7.84 -1.97
CA GLU A 219 11.26 -8.26 -2.67
C GLU A 219 11.04 -8.62 -4.16
N TYR A 220 9.80 -8.92 -4.56
CA TYR A 220 9.50 -9.23 -5.95
C TYR A 220 9.74 -8.06 -6.92
N ILE A 221 9.72 -6.82 -6.46
CA ILE A 221 9.98 -5.62 -7.28
C ILE A 221 11.37 -5.72 -7.90
N ASN A 222 12.39 -5.83 -7.06
CA ASN A 222 13.77 -5.95 -7.53
C ASN A 222 14.04 -7.28 -8.24
N ALA A 223 13.40 -8.36 -7.78
CA ALA A 223 13.57 -9.68 -8.42
C ALA A 223 13.01 -9.72 -9.86
N LEU A 224 11.87 -9.04 -10.12
CA LEU A 224 11.36 -8.84 -11.49
C LEU A 224 12.29 -7.93 -12.29
N ALA A 225 12.65 -6.75 -11.74
CA ALA A 225 13.49 -5.77 -12.41
C ALA A 225 14.84 -6.32 -12.86
N ASN A 226 15.46 -7.15 -12.02
CA ASN A 226 16.74 -7.82 -12.34
C ASN A 226 16.57 -9.04 -13.26
N GLY A 227 15.32 -9.48 -13.49
CA GLY A 227 15.06 -10.73 -14.21
C GLY A 227 15.37 -11.99 -13.40
N ASP A 228 15.46 -11.94 -12.07
CA ASP A 228 15.73 -13.10 -11.22
C ASP A 228 14.53 -14.04 -11.14
N ILE A 229 13.31 -13.51 -11.32
CA ILE A 229 12.06 -14.26 -11.40
C ILE A 229 11.32 -13.98 -12.69
N CYS A 230 10.36 -14.85 -13.04
CA CYS A 230 9.54 -14.66 -14.23
C CYS A 230 8.10 -14.25 -13.93
N VAL A 231 7.58 -14.53 -12.73
CA VAL A 231 6.22 -14.19 -12.35
C VAL A 231 6.18 -13.70 -10.91
N ALA A 232 5.42 -12.66 -10.67
CA ALA A 232 4.99 -12.24 -9.34
C ALA A 232 3.47 -12.06 -9.31
N PHE A 233 2.82 -12.50 -8.23
CA PHE A 233 1.50 -12.00 -7.88
C PHE A 233 1.70 -10.84 -6.91
N GLY A 234 1.38 -9.63 -7.37
CA GLY A 234 1.74 -8.39 -6.66
C GLY A 234 0.85 -7.21 -7.01
N TRP A 235 1.19 -6.07 -6.48
CA TRP A 235 0.45 -4.83 -6.65
C TRP A 235 0.86 -4.12 -7.95
N SER A 236 -0.12 -3.46 -8.61
CA SER A 236 0.06 -2.87 -9.94
C SER A 236 1.25 -1.92 -10.03
N GLY A 237 1.34 -0.91 -9.17
CA GLY A 237 2.42 0.07 -9.21
C GLY A 237 3.78 -0.53 -8.89
N ASP A 238 3.87 -1.52 -8.00
CA ASP A 238 5.12 -2.20 -7.70
C ASP A 238 5.67 -2.95 -8.94
N VAL A 239 4.78 -3.59 -9.71
CA VAL A 239 5.19 -4.24 -10.97
C VAL A 239 5.61 -3.19 -12.01
N LEU A 240 4.94 -2.04 -12.04
CA LEU A 240 5.30 -0.93 -12.93
C LEU A 240 6.62 -0.27 -12.51
N GLN A 241 6.89 -0.11 -11.21
CA GLN A 241 8.21 0.30 -10.70
C GLN A 241 9.31 -0.71 -11.07
N ALA A 242 8.99 -2.02 -11.06
CA ALA A 242 9.95 -3.02 -11.53
C ALA A 242 10.24 -2.88 -13.03
N ARG A 243 9.22 -2.54 -13.84
CA ARG A 243 9.37 -2.22 -15.27
C ARG A 243 10.31 -1.02 -15.46
N ASP A 244 10.02 0.07 -14.76
CA ASP A 244 10.81 1.29 -14.83
C ASP A 244 12.28 1.06 -14.43
N ARG A 245 12.52 0.36 -13.32
CA ARG A 245 13.88 0.00 -12.88
C ARG A 245 14.62 -0.89 -13.89
N ALA A 246 13.92 -1.77 -14.60
CA ALA A 246 14.52 -2.61 -15.64
C ALA A 246 14.89 -1.77 -16.87
N ASP A 247 14.03 -0.83 -17.26
CA ASP A 247 14.25 0.10 -18.36
C ASP A 247 15.42 1.05 -18.05
N GLU A 248 15.48 1.63 -16.86
CA GLU A 248 16.60 2.47 -16.41
C GLU A 248 17.94 1.71 -16.40
N ALA A 249 17.92 0.43 -16.02
CA ALA A 249 19.11 -0.41 -16.00
C ALA A 249 19.55 -0.86 -17.41
N ASP A 250 18.73 -0.66 -18.45
CA ASP A 250 18.97 -1.12 -19.84
C ASP A 250 19.40 -2.60 -19.89
N ASN A 251 18.78 -3.45 -19.04
CA ASN A 251 19.18 -4.85 -18.85
C ASN A 251 18.46 -5.83 -19.78
N GLY A 252 17.57 -5.33 -20.64
CA GLY A 252 16.80 -6.11 -21.61
C GLY A 252 15.66 -6.94 -21.00
N VAL A 253 15.26 -6.66 -19.75
CA VAL A 253 14.12 -7.31 -19.09
C VAL A 253 12.85 -6.55 -19.44
N GLU A 254 11.92 -7.21 -20.13
CA GLU A 254 10.59 -6.67 -20.43
C GLU A 254 9.58 -7.17 -19.40
N ILE A 255 8.94 -6.24 -18.69
CA ILE A 255 7.96 -6.52 -17.64
C ILE A 255 6.59 -6.00 -18.05
N ALA A 256 5.55 -6.83 -17.83
CA ALA A 256 4.15 -6.45 -18.02
C ALA A 256 3.35 -6.74 -16.76
N TYR A 257 2.40 -5.84 -16.42
CA TYR A 257 1.36 -6.08 -15.44
C TYR A 257 0.07 -6.49 -16.13
N ASN A 258 -0.62 -7.48 -15.58
CA ASN A 258 -1.90 -7.95 -16.10
C ASN A 258 -2.91 -8.05 -14.96
N SER A 259 -4.05 -7.36 -15.12
CA SER A 259 -5.23 -7.54 -14.28
C SER A 259 -5.92 -8.84 -14.72
N PRO A 260 -6.10 -9.82 -13.82
CA PRO A 260 -6.70 -11.10 -14.19
C PRO A 260 -8.15 -10.97 -14.63
N LYS A 261 -8.52 -11.67 -15.71
CA LYS A 261 -9.90 -11.66 -16.25
C LYS A 261 -10.94 -12.31 -15.35
N GLU A 262 -10.53 -13.16 -14.42
CA GLU A 262 -11.41 -13.76 -13.40
C GLU A 262 -11.80 -12.74 -12.32
N GLY A 263 -11.08 -11.62 -12.24
CA GLY A 263 -11.27 -10.53 -11.30
C GLY A 263 -10.00 -10.19 -10.54
N ALA A 264 -9.82 -8.92 -10.26
CA ALA A 264 -8.72 -8.38 -9.46
C ALA A 264 -9.24 -7.61 -8.26
N LEU A 265 -8.53 -7.71 -7.14
CA LEU A 265 -8.80 -6.86 -5.97
C LEU A 265 -8.41 -5.42 -6.29
N MET A 266 -9.36 -4.51 -6.10
CA MET A 266 -9.13 -3.06 -6.06
C MET A 266 -9.09 -2.61 -4.60
N TRP A 267 -7.97 -2.07 -4.19
CA TRP A 267 -7.74 -1.62 -2.83
C TRP A 267 -7.52 -0.10 -2.77
N PHE A 268 -7.69 0.46 -1.58
CA PHE A 268 -7.54 1.89 -1.30
C PHE A 268 -6.73 2.08 -0.04
N ASP A 269 -5.58 2.73 -0.14
CA ASP A 269 -4.75 3.06 1.01
C ASP A 269 -5.09 4.44 1.54
N GLN A 270 -5.21 4.51 2.86
CA GLN A 270 -5.75 5.66 3.55
C GLN A 270 -4.73 6.19 4.57
N MET A 271 -4.39 7.47 4.50
CA MET A 271 -3.62 8.10 5.56
C MET A 271 -4.52 8.44 6.73
N ALA A 272 -4.15 7.97 7.91
CA ALA A 272 -4.88 8.20 9.15
C ALA A 272 -3.94 8.60 10.29
N ILE A 273 -4.48 9.27 11.31
CA ILE A 273 -3.75 9.75 12.48
C ILE A 273 -4.08 8.84 13.67
N PRO A 274 -3.12 8.11 14.27
CA PRO A 274 -3.36 7.33 15.47
C PRO A 274 -3.92 8.17 16.62
N VAL A 275 -4.76 7.56 17.47
CA VAL A 275 -5.35 8.27 18.62
C VAL A 275 -4.29 8.73 19.63
N ASP A 276 -3.14 8.06 19.66
CA ASP A 276 -2.00 8.31 20.52
C ASP A 276 -0.82 8.99 19.81
N ALA A 277 -1.07 9.59 18.63
CA ALA A 277 -0.06 10.33 17.86
C ALA A 277 0.64 11.38 18.73
N PRO A 278 1.98 11.39 18.81
CA PRO A 278 2.73 12.36 19.57
C PRO A 278 2.56 13.80 19.09
N ASN A 279 2.42 14.00 17.77
CA ASN A 279 2.30 15.31 17.12
C ASN A 279 1.12 15.34 16.12
N PRO A 280 -0.15 15.38 16.58
CA PRO A 280 -1.29 15.38 15.68
C PRO A 280 -1.39 16.66 14.81
N ASP A 281 -0.83 17.80 15.27
CA ASP A 281 -0.79 19.02 14.46
C ASP A 281 0.20 18.88 13.29
N GLY A 282 1.38 18.34 13.54
CA GLY A 282 2.35 18.00 12.50
C GLY A 282 1.81 16.95 11.52
N ALA A 283 1.06 15.94 12.03
CA ALA A 283 0.38 14.96 11.20
C ALA A 283 -0.59 15.62 10.21
N HIS A 284 -1.43 16.54 10.66
CA HIS A 284 -2.33 17.29 9.77
C HIS A 284 -1.56 18.12 8.72
N LYS A 285 -0.41 18.71 9.09
CA LYS A 285 0.43 19.44 8.13
C LYS A 285 0.95 18.47 7.05
N PHE A 286 1.37 17.26 7.44
CA PHE A 286 1.83 16.24 6.48
C PHE A 286 0.70 15.77 5.55
N LEU A 287 -0.48 15.46 6.10
CA LEU A 287 -1.65 15.11 5.29
C LEU A 287 -2.00 16.22 4.30
N ASN A 288 -2.02 17.48 4.77
CA ASN A 288 -2.32 18.62 3.92
C ASN A 288 -1.27 18.82 2.82
N PHE A 289 0.01 18.59 3.13
CA PHE A 289 1.11 18.64 2.15
C PHE A 289 0.93 17.58 1.07
N ILE A 290 0.60 16.34 1.44
CA ILE A 290 0.35 15.25 0.47
C ILE A 290 -0.88 15.55 -0.41
N MET A 291 -1.90 16.22 0.12
CA MET A 291 -3.10 16.62 -0.66
C MET A 291 -2.87 17.84 -1.57
N ASP A 292 -1.70 18.47 -1.58
CA ASP A 292 -1.37 19.44 -2.62
C ASP A 292 -1.35 18.74 -3.99
N ALA A 293 -1.91 19.39 -5.02
CA ALA A 293 -2.08 18.77 -6.32
C ALA A 293 -0.76 18.35 -7.00
N HIS A 294 0.28 19.18 -6.86
CA HIS A 294 1.60 18.88 -7.42
C HIS A 294 2.29 17.75 -6.64
N ASN A 295 2.15 17.73 -5.30
CA ASN A 295 2.76 16.71 -4.46
C ASN A 295 2.08 15.35 -4.67
N ALA A 296 0.74 15.33 -4.80
CA ALA A 296 -0.01 14.12 -5.11
C ALA A 296 0.37 13.56 -6.50
N ALA A 297 0.56 14.44 -7.49
CA ALA A 297 1.02 14.03 -8.82
C ALA A 297 2.45 13.51 -8.79
N ALA A 298 3.38 14.21 -8.12
CA ALA A 298 4.77 13.76 -7.99
C ALA A 298 4.85 12.37 -7.34
N ALA A 299 4.06 12.14 -6.26
CA ALA A 299 3.98 10.83 -5.66
C ALA A 299 3.50 9.76 -6.64
N SER A 300 2.39 10.00 -7.38
CA SER A 300 1.86 9.04 -8.36
C SER A 300 2.82 8.78 -9.53
N ASN A 301 3.48 9.82 -10.04
CA ASN A 301 4.44 9.69 -11.13
C ASN A 301 5.65 8.83 -10.73
N TYR A 302 6.03 8.89 -9.45
CA TYR A 302 7.16 8.10 -8.93
C TYR A 302 6.77 6.66 -8.60
N VAL A 303 5.58 6.44 -7.97
CA VAL A 303 5.20 5.10 -7.48
C VAL A 303 4.30 4.33 -8.44
N TYR A 304 3.86 4.94 -9.55
CA TYR A 304 2.97 4.34 -10.56
C TYR A 304 1.64 3.82 -10.00
N TYR A 305 1.08 4.51 -9.00
CA TYR A 305 -0.26 4.26 -8.48
C TYR A 305 -1.18 5.44 -8.70
N ALA A 306 -2.45 5.14 -8.92
CA ALA A 306 -3.47 6.17 -8.95
C ALA A 306 -3.70 6.76 -7.55
N ASN A 307 -3.93 8.06 -7.46
CA ASN A 307 -4.19 8.76 -6.20
C ASN A 307 -5.64 9.24 -6.08
N GLY A 308 -6.03 9.64 -4.87
CA GLY A 308 -7.36 10.15 -4.54
C GLY A 308 -7.54 11.65 -4.76
N ASN A 309 -6.62 12.33 -5.45
CA ASN A 309 -6.62 13.77 -5.65
C ASN A 309 -7.04 14.13 -7.08
N LYS A 310 -8.22 14.75 -7.24
CA LYS A 310 -8.73 15.14 -8.56
C LYS A 310 -7.90 16.23 -9.23
N ALA A 311 -7.42 17.19 -8.45
CA ALA A 311 -6.65 18.32 -8.98
C ALA A 311 -5.26 17.90 -9.45
N SER A 312 -4.71 16.77 -8.97
CA SER A 312 -3.40 16.28 -9.39
C SER A 312 -3.37 15.77 -10.83
N GLN A 313 -4.51 15.44 -11.41
CA GLN A 313 -4.58 14.81 -12.73
C GLN A 313 -4.01 15.68 -13.85
N GLU A 314 -3.99 17.00 -13.68
CA GLU A 314 -3.40 17.95 -14.63
C GLU A 314 -1.85 17.92 -14.62
N TYR A 315 -1.25 17.32 -13.58
CA TYR A 315 0.20 17.27 -13.36
C TYR A 315 0.78 15.86 -13.46
N LEU A 316 -0.08 14.86 -13.73
CA LEU A 316 0.37 13.49 -13.99
C LEU A 316 1.08 13.43 -15.36
N GLU A 317 2.13 12.62 -15.41
CA GLU A 317 2.82 12.29 -16.65
C GLU A 317 1.91 11.49 -17.59
N GLU A 318 2.12 11.61 -18.91
CA GLU A 318 1.24 11.01 -19.90
C GLU A 318 1.21 9.49 -19.80
N ASP A 319 2.34 8.87 -19.53
CA ASP A 319 2.52 7.43 -19.33
C ASP A 319 1.87 6.92 -18.03
N VAL A 320 1.70 7.77 -17.03
CA VAL A 320 0.99 7.44 -15.80
C VAL A 320 -0.53 7.55 -15.98
N ILE A 321 -1.02 8.68 -16.50
CA ILE A 321 -2.47 8.92 -16.61
C ILE A 321 -3.14 8.06 -17.70
N THR A 322 -2.39 7.61 -18.71
CA THR A 322 -2.91 6.79 -19.81
C THR A 322 -2.65 5.29 -19.66
N ASP A 323 -1.85 4.87 -18.68
CA ASP A 323 -1.60 3.44 -18.45
C ASP A 323 -2.82 2.77 -17.80
N PRO A 324 -3.46 1.77 -18.45
CA PRO A 324 -4.63 1.08 -17.90
C PRO A 324 -4.31 0.21 -16.67
N ALA A 325 -3.04 -0.06 -16.39
CA ALA A 325 -2.60 -0.71 -15.16
C ALA A 325 -2.70 0.22 -13.94
N ILE A 326 -2.64 1.55 -14.16
CA ILE A 326 -2.76 2.60 -13.13
C ILE A 326 -4.20 3.12 -13.08
N TYR A 327 -4.73 3.53 -14.23
CA TYR A 327 -6.10 4.04 -14.38
C TYR A 327 -6.91 3.11 -15.30
N PRO A 328 -7.46 2.01 -14.75
CA PRO A 328 -8.20 1.00 -15.51
C PRO A 328 -9.37 1.60 -16.30
N ASP A 329 -9.59 1.09 -17.50
CA ASP A 329 -10.74 1.45 -18.33
C ASP A 329 -12.06 0.89 -17.77
N GLU A 330 -13.19 1.31 -18.36
CA GLU A 330 -14.53 0.90 -17.89
C GLU A 330 -14.76 -0.62 -17.99
N GLU A 331 -14.13 -1.31 -18.93
CA GLU A 331 -14.26 -2.77 -19.08
C GLU A 331 -13.51 -3.49 -17.97
N THR A 332 -12.26 -3.12 -17.72
CA THR A 332 -11.47 -3.66 -16.62
C THR A 332 -12.14 -3.39 -15.27
N MET A 333 -12.69 -2.17 -15.08
CA MET A 333 -13.39 -1.79 -13.84
C MET A 333 -14.60 -2.69 -13.50
N LYS A 334 -15.20 -3.37 -14.48
CA LYS A 334 -16.31 -4.33 -14.24
C LYS A 334 -15.86 -5.64 -13.61
N HIS A 335 -14.59 -5.99 -13.77
CA HIS A 335 -13.99 -7.20 -13.22
C HIS A 335 -13.26 -6.96 -11.90
N LEU A 336 -13.18 -5.68 -11.45
CA LEU A 336 -12.58 -5.36 -10.16
C LEU A 336 -13.58 -5.55 -9.03
N TYR A 337 -13.10 -6.14 -7.94
CA TYR A 337 -13.87 -6.27 -6.71
C TYR A 337 -13.15 -5.56 -5.55
N THR A 338 -13.90 -5.11 -4.58
CA THR A 338 -13.39 -4.60 -3.29
C THR A 338 -13.65 -5.65 -2.22
N LYS A 339 -12.96 -5.53 -1.09
CA LYS A 339 -13.07 -6.47 0.01
C LYS A 339 -13.50 -5.76 1.28
N ARG A 340 -14.41 -6.39 2.02
CA ARG A 340 -14.79 -5.99 3.37
C ARG A 340 -13.92 -6.67 4.43
N PRO A 341 -13.82 -6.10 5.63
CA PRO A 341 -13.16 -6.78 6.74
C PRO A 341 -13.81 -8.12 7.03
N TYR A 342 -13.01 -9.16 7.21
CA TYR A 342 -13.53 -10.44 7.68
C TYR A 342 -14.08 -10.33 9.11
N ALA A 343 -15.22 -10.98 9.37
CA ALA A 343 -15.68 -11.19 10.73
C ALA A 343 -14.62 -11.97 11.55
N PRO A 344 -14.50 -11.77 12.88
CA PRO A 344 -13.43 -12.37 13.69
C PRO A 344 -13.35 -13.91 13.62
N LYS A 345 -14.50 -14.58 13.38
CA LYS A 345 -14.55 -16.03 13.19
C LYS A 345 -13.89 -16.45 11.88
N VAL A 346 -14.17 -15.71 10.80
CA VAL A 346 -13.62 -15.94 9.46
C VAL A 346 -12.14 -15.61 9.44
N GLN A 347 -11.72 -14.51 10.06
CA GLN A 347 -10.30 -14.14 10.17
C GLN A 347 -9.44 -15.28 10.75
N ARG A 348 -9.97 -16.02 11.75
CA ARG A 348 -9.27 -17.20 12.31
C ARG A 348 -9.14 -18.35 11.30
N VAL A 349 -10.13 -18.52 10.42
CA VAL A 349 -10.05 -19.52 9.33
C VAL A 349 -8.98 -19.12 8.33
N VAL A 350 -9.00 -17.87 7.88
CA VAL A 350 -8.00 -17.26 6.98
C VAL A 350 -6.58 -17.45 7.53
N THR A 351 -6.32 -17.08 8.77
CA THR A 351 -5.00 -17.21 9.41
C THR A 351 -4.52 -18.67 9.45
N ARG A 352 -5.39 -19.62 9.81
CA ARG A 352 -5.04 -21.04 9.84
C ARG A 352 -4.75 -21.60 8.44
N LEU A 353 -5.59 -21.22 7.47
CA LEU A 353 -5.42 -21.62 6.08
C LEU A 353 -4.07 -21.14 5.55
N TRP A 354 -3.76 -19.85 5.75
CA TRP A 354 -2.51 -19.27 5.29
C TRP A 354 -1.29 -19.91 5.95
N THR A 355 -1.34 -20.15 7.27
CA THR A 355 -0.28 -20.88 7.97
C THR A 355 -0.05 -22.26 7.37
N LYS A 356 -1.12 -22.99 7.04
CA LYS A 356 -1.05 -24.31 6.39
C LYS A 356 -0.42 -24.22 5.00
N VAL A 357 -0.84 -23.25 4.18
CA VAL A 357 -0.27 -23.04 2.83
C VAL A 357 1.23 -22.82 2.89
N LYS A 358 1.70 -21.93 3.78
CA LYS A 358 3.13 -21.60 3.88
C LYS A 358 3.98 -22.70 4.53
N SER A 359 3.42 -23.48 5.46
CA SER A 359 4.17 -24.55 6.14
C SER A 359 4.18 -25.87 5.37
N GLY A 360 3.28 -26.06 4.42
CA GLY A 360 3.12 -27.32 3.69
C GLY A 360 2.58 -28.47 4.55
N ILE A 361 1.98 -28.18 5.73
CA ILE A 361 1.50 -29.19 6.70
C ILE A 361 -0.01 -29.21 6.73
#